data_0a83f8ab791b73fd28f798360bd6e565
#
_entry.id   0a83f8ab791b73fd28f798360bd6e565
#
_cell.length_a   1.000
_cell.length_b   1.000
_cell.length_c   1.000
_cell.angle_alpha   90.00
_cell.angle_beta   90.00
_cell.angle_gamma   90.00
#
_symmetry.space_group_name_H-M   'P 1'
#
loop_
_entity.id
_entity.type
_entity.pdbx_description
1 polymer ?
#
loop_
_entity_poly.entity_id
_entity_poly.type
_entity_poly.pdbx_seq_one_letter_code
_entity_poly.pdbx_strand_id
1 'polypeptide(L)'
;MSDMRTTFLAVFSSLFLLGLITSPSFAEEKSFYSPVIRVDTESHRILISTLGSVFWIDVPDAAKPHLEKLPISGLVDFVVEMRENGQAPLLKTWKVKSGETSCTYFDGKTCR
;
A
#
# COMPACT_ATOMS: atom_id res chain seq x y z
N MET A 1 10.79 -29.54 44.75
CA MET A 1 11.62 -28.62 43.99
C MET A 1 11.44 -28.74 42.48
N SER A 2 11.42 -29.95 41.93
CA SER A 2 11.19 -30.13 40.51
C SER A 2 9.81 -29.64 40.04
N ASP A 3 8.81 -29.79 40.88
CA ASP A 3 7.44 -29.37 40.55
C ASP A 3 7.31 -27.86 40.41
N MET A 4 8.03 -27.10 41.20
CA MET A 4 8.03 -25.64 41.11
C MET A 4 8.64 -25.19 39.79
N ARG A 5 9.68 -25.85 39.32
CA ARG A 5 10.30 -25.52 38.04
C ARG A 5 9.37 -25.80 36.85
N THR A 6 8.68 -26.93 36.90
CA THR A 6 7.74 -27.32 35.84
C THR A 6 6.58 -26.35 35.78
N THR A 7 6.03 -25.93 36.90
CA THR A 7 4.95 -24.96 36.96
C THR A 7 5.40 -23.61 36.43
N PHE A 8 6.59 -23.17 36.79
CA PHE A 8 7.14 -21.91 36.32
C PHE A 8 7.32 -21.90 34.79
N LEU A 9 7.87 -22.98 34.22
CA LEU A 9 8.04 -23.08 32.77
C LEU A 9 6.72 -23.07 32.02
N ALA A 10 5.70 -23.73 32.56
CA ALA A 10 4.38 -23.74 31.94
C ALA A 10 3.77 -22.34 31.88
N VAL A 11 3.88 -21.57 32.95
CA VAL A 11 3.38 -20.19 32.99
C VAL A 11 4.12 -19.31 32.00
N PHE A 12 5.44 -19.44 31.92
CA PHE A 12 6.25 -18.67 30.96
C PHE A 12 5.88 -19.00 29.52
N SER A 13 5.69 -20.25 29.18
CA SER A 13 5.29 -20.68 27.86
C SER A 13 3.92 -20.11 27.47
N SER A 14 2.98 -20.07 28.39
CA SER A 14 1.65 -19.51 28.15
C SER A 14 1.70 -18.02 27.84
N LEU A 15 2.51 -17.25 28.56
CA LEU A 15 2.69 -15.83 28.32
C LEU A 15 3.31 -15.57 26.96
N PHE A 16 4.26 -16.36 26.56
CA PHE A 16 4.90 -16.24 25.26
C PHE A 16 3.91 -16.46 24.10
N LEU A 17 3.04 -17.45 24.21
CA LEU A 17 2.00 -17.71 23.21
C LEU A 17 1.03 -16.55 23.08
N LEU A 18 0.62 -15.95 24.19
CA LEU A 18 -0.27 -14.79 24.17
C LEU A 18 0.40 -13.61 23.46
N GLY A 19 1.69 -13.38 23.64
CA GLY A 19 2.43 -12.35 22.96
C GLY A 19 2.44 -12.55 21.46
N LEU A 20 2.55 -13.78 20.98
CA LEU A 20 2.50 -14.07 19.54
C LEU A 20 1.12 -13.86 18.94
N ILE A 21 0.06 -14.22 19.65
CA ILE A 21 -1.31 -14.09 19.16
C ILE A 21 -1.72 -12.63 19.03
N THR A 22 -1.22 -11.76 19.89
CA THR A 22 -1.57 -10.34 19.89
C THR A 22 -0.77 -9.50 18.93
N SER A 23 0.22 -10.07 18.23
CA SER A 23 0.99 -9.34 17.20
C SER A 23 0.10 -9.03 15.99
N PRO A 24 -0.26 -7.77 15.76
CA PRO A 24 -1.05 -7.45 14.58
C PRO A 24 -0.21 -7.56 13.31
N SER A 25 -0.80 -8.04 12.23
CA SER A 25 -0.20 -7.95 10.92
C SER A 25 -0.71 -6.69 10.24
N PHE A 26 0.18 -5.72 10.05
CA PHE A 26 -0.14 -4.50 9.32
C PHE A 26 0.31 -4.62 7.88
N ALA A 27 -0.54 -4.15 6.97
CA ALA A 27 -0.13 -3.95 5.60
C ALA A 27 0.93 -2.86 5.57
N GLU A 28 2.01 -3.09 4.85
CA GLU A 28 3.11 -2.13 4.74
C GLU A 28 2.77 -1.05 3.72
N GLU A 29 2.90 0.21 4.10
CA GLU A 29 2.76 1.33 3.18
C GLU A 29 4.11 1.70 2.60
N LYS A 30 4.13 2.02 1.31
CA LYS A 30 5.31 2.53 0.62
C LYS A 30 4.97 3.73 -0.24
N SER A 31 5.93 4.62 -0.41
CA SER A 31 5.81 5.78 -1.28
C SER A 31 6.68 5.57 -2.51
N PHE A 32 6.10 5.84 -3.70
CA PHE A 32 6.83 5.76 -4.96
C PHE A 32 6.69 7.09 -5.69
N TYR A 33 7.82 7.70 -6.00
CA TYR A 33 7.88 8.89 -6.85
C TYR A 33 8.15 8.43 -8.27
N SER A 34 7.18 8.61 -9.16
CA SER A 34 7.25 8.00 -10.48
C SER A 34 6.49 8.80 -11.51
N PRO A 35 6.93 8.79 -12.76
CA PRO A 35 6.07 9.25 -13.84
C PRO A 35 4.89 8.28 -14.00
N VAL A 36 3.77 8.81 -14.46
CA VAL A 36 2.62 7.99 -14.86
C VAL A 36 2.92 7.46 -16.26
N ILE A 37 3.24 6.18 -16.39
CA ILE A 37 3.57 5.59 -17.68
C ILE A 37 2.29 5.32 -18.46
N ARG A 38 1.29 4.76 -17.81
CA ARG A 38 0.03 4.40 -18.44
C ARG A 38 -1.07 4.31 -17.38
N VAL A 39 -2.28 4.64 -17.78
CA VAL A 39 -3.47 4.45 -16.95
C VAL A 39 -4.40 3.51 -17.72
N ASP A 40 -4.79 2.41 -17.09
CA ASP A 40 -5.76 1.48 -17.65
C ASP A 40 -7.08 1.67 -16.94
N THR A 41 -8.02 2.34 -17.59
CA THR A 41 -9.33 2.65 -17.01
C THR A 41 -10.28 1.45 -17.01
N GLU A 42 -10.01 0.44 -17.82
CA GLU A 42 -10.83 -0.78 -17.85
C GLU A 42 -10.51 -1.70 -16.67
N SER A 43 -9.23 -1.97 -16.45
CA SER A 43 -8.80 -2.83 -15.34
C SER A 43 -8.57 -2.05 -14.05
N HIS A 44 -8.66 -0.71 -14.07
CA HIS A 44 -8.46 0.17 -12.93
C HIS A 44 -7.08 0.00 -12.31
N ARG A 45 -6.06 0.25 -13.14
CA ARG A 45 -4.65 0.12 -12.77
C ARG A 45 -3.83 1.29 -13.30
N ILE A 46 -2.74 1.58 -12.61
CA ILE A 46 -1.78 2.60 -13.00
C ILE A 46 -0.42 1.93 -13.16
N LEU A 47 0.24 2.16 -14.29
CA LEU A 47 1.58 1.66 -14.54
C LEU A 47 2.59 2.72 -14.14
N ILE A 48 3.49 2.37 -13.23
CA ILE A 48 4.53 3.25 -12.72
C ILE A 48 5.89 2.58 -12.84
N SER A 49 6.94 3.36 -12.67
CA SER A 49 8.30 2.83 -12.64
C SER A 49 9.01 3.23 -11.36
N THR A 50 9.86 2.34 -10.90
CA THR A 50 10.81 2.62 -9.84
C THR A 50 12.20 2.22 -10.33
N LEU A 51 13.21 2.38 -9.50
CA LEU A 51 14.59 2.06 -9.87
C LEU A 51 14.71 0.65 -10.47
N GLY A 52 14.75 0.60 -11.80
CA GLY A 52 14.97 -0.63 -12.56
C GLY A 52 13.76 -1.51 -12.78
N SER A 53 12.55 -1.06 -12.44
CA SER A 53 11.38 -1.92 -12.49
C SER A 53 10.13 -1.13 -12.88
N VAL A 54 9.26 -1.75 -13.66
CA VAL A 54 7.96 -1.21 -14.06
C VAL A 54 6.89 -2.17 -13.54
N PHE A 55 5.85 -1.65 -12.88
CA PHE A 55 4.80 -2.49 -12.36
C PHE A 55 3.47 -1.75 -12.26
N TRP A 56 2.40 -2.53 -12.19
CA TRP A 56 1.05 -2.02 -12.04
C TRP A 56 0.68 -1.86 -10.58
N ILE A 57 -0.07 -0.80 -10.27
CA ILE A 57 -0.73 -0.65 -8.97
C ILE A 57 -2.23 -0.69 -9.17
N ASP A 58 -2.93 -1.37 -8.26
CA ASP A 58 -4.38 -1.46 -8.28
C ASP A 58 -4.99 -0.22 -7.64
N VAL A 59 -6.19 0.12 -8.04
CA VAL A 59 -6.86 1.35 -7.64
C VAL A 59 -8.14 1.02 -6.88
N PRO A 60 -8.36 1.61 -5.69
CA PRO A 60 -9.59 1.39 -4.95
C PRO A 60 -10.77 2.11 -5.61
N ASP A 61 -11.98 1.71 -5.23
CA ASP A 61 -13.21 2.23 -5.83
C ASP A 61 -13.29 3.76 -5.75
N ALA A 62 -12.85 4.35 -4.65
CA ALA A 62 -12.90 5.80 -4.48
C ALA A 62 -12.05 6.56 -5.50
N ALA A 63 -10.99 5.95 -6.01
CA ALA A 63 -10.08 6.58 -6.96
C ALA A 63 -10.46 6.31 -8.42
N LYS A 64 -11.29 5.31 -8.68
CA LYS A 64 -11.63 4.92 -10.07
C LYS A 64 -12.16 6.09 -10.93
N PRO A 65 -13.07 6.93 -10.44
CA PRO A 65 -13.56 8.05 -11.25
C PRO A 65 -12.49 9.10 -11.56
N HIS A 66 -11.37 9.08 -10.85
CA HIS A 66 -10.32 10.09 -10.98
C HIS A 66 -9.10 9.62 -11.77
N LEU A 67 -9.08 8.36 -12.20
CA LEU A 67 -7.93 7.78 -12.91
C LEU A 67 -7.57 8.56 -14.17
N GLU A 68 -8.55 8.95 -14.94
CA GLU A 68 -8.33 9.68 -16.21
C GLU A 68 -7.77 11.09 -15.99
N LYS A 69 -7.81 11.58 -14.76
CA LYS A 69 -7.26 12.90 -14.40
C LYS A 69 -5.75 12.88 -14.19
N LEU A 70 -5.16 11.70 -14.04
CA LEU A 70 -3.71 11.60 -13.88
C LEU A 70 -2.99 12.02 -15.17
N PRO A 71 -2.00 12.92 -15.08
CA PRO A 71 -1.28 13.37 -16.25
C PRO A 71 -0.27 12.31 -16.70
N ILE A 72 -0.45 11.77 -17.91
CA ILE A 72 0.51 10.81 -18.48
C ILE A 72 1.87 11.51 -18.62
N SER A 73 2.92 10.82 -18.22
CA SER A 73 4.30 11.32 -18.11
C SER A 73 4.51 12.36 -16.99
N GLY A 74 3.47 12.75 -16.28
CA GLY A 74 3.60 13.61 -15.13
C GLY A 74 4.22 12.87 -13.94
N LEU A 75 4.98 13.59 -13.11
CA LEU A 75 5.59 13.02 -11.92
C LEU A 75 4.63 13.07 -10.75
N VAL A 76 4.45 11.96 -10.10
CA VAL A 76 3.47 11.80 -9.02
C VAL A 76 4.08 11.03 -7.85
N ASP A 77 3.78 11.49 -6.65
CA ASP A 77 4.05 10.73 -5.43
C ASP A 77 2.86 9.82 -5.16
N PHE A 78 3.08 8.52 -5.22
CA PHE A 78 2.06 7.52 -4.90
C PHE A 78 2.35 6.93 -3.55
N VAL A 79 1.34 6.88 -2.69
CA VAL A 79 1.40 6.07 -1.46
C VAL A 79 0.53 4.85 -1.70
N VAL A 80 1.13 3.69 -1.51
CA VAL A 80 0.48 2.41 -1.78
C VAL A 80 0.56 1.50 -0.56
N GLU A 81 -0.37 0.57 -0.49
CA GLU A 81 -0.37 -0.50 0.50
C GLU A 81 0.15 -1.76 -0.18
N MET A 82 1.25 -2.30 0.34
CA MET A 82 1.81 -3.53 -0.19
C MET A 82 0.94 -4.71 0.24
N ARG A 83 0.66 -5.60 -0.69
CA ARG A 83 -0.17 -6.78 -0.43
C ARG A 83 0.64 -8.04 -0.55
N GLU A 84 0.19 -9.09 0.14
CA GLU A 84 0.83 -10.39 0.13
C GLU A 84 0.42 -11.22 -1.10
N ASN A 85 1.06 -12.37 -1.28
CA ASN A 85 0.72 -13.36 -2.31
C ASN A 85 0.89 -12.88 -3.75
N GLY A 86 1.86 -11.98 -3.97
CA GLY A 86 2.16 -11.49 -5.31
C GLY A 86 1.12 -10.57 -5.91
N GLN A 87 0.17 -10.09 -5.12
CA GLN A 87 -0.81 -9.13 -5.59
C GLN A 87 -0.18 -7.76 -5.80
N ALA A 88 -0.68 -7.03 -6.80
CA ALA A 88 -0.22 -5.67 -7.05
C ALA A 88 -0.46 -4.78 -5.82
N PRO A 89 0.41 -3.79 -5.57
CA PRO A 89 0.16 -2.83 -4.50
C PRO A 89 -1.16 -2.10 -4.72
N LEU A 90 -1.83 -1.71 -3.64
CA LEU A 90 -3.09 -0.99 -3.71
C LEU A 90 -2.85 0.49 -3.45
N LEU A 91 -3.32 1.34 -4.33
CA LEU A 91 -3.20 2.78 -4.19
C LEU A 91 -3.94 3.27 -2.94
N LYS A 92 -3.29 4.17 -2.18
CA LYS A 92 -3.90 4.87 -1.06
C LYS A 92 -4.12 6.34 -1.37
N THR A 93 -3.05 7.03 -1.77
CA THR A 93 -3.10 8.46 -2.09
C THR A 93 -2.17 8.77 -3.25
N TRP A 94 -2.40 9.89 -3.92
CA TRP A 94 -1.41 10.43 -4.84
C TRP A 94 -1.31 11.94 -4.72
N LYS A 95 -0.13 12.47 -5.06
CA LYS A 95 0.12 13.90 -5.14
C LYS A 95 0.88 14.19 -6.43
N VAL A 96 0.27 14.94 -7.32
CA VAL A 96 0.87 15.28 -8.61
C VAL A 96 1.91 16.38 -8.39
N LYS A 97 3.14 16.13 -8.82
CA LYS A 97 4.26 17.06 -8.70
C LYS A 97 4.51 17.82 -9.99
N SER A 98 4.20 17.23 -11.13
CA SER A 98 4.31 17.89 -12.42
C SER A 98 3.24 17.38 -13.37
N GLY A 99 2.83 18.20 -14.32
CA GLY A 99 1.76 17.90 -15.26
C GLY A 99 0.47 18.60 -14.89
N GLU A 100 -0.37 18.84 -15.86
CA GLU A 100 -1.66 19.49 -15.67
C GLU A 100 -2.72 18.46 -15.29
N THR A 101 -3.49 18.77 -14.26
CA THR A 101 -4.57 17.89 -13.80
C THR A 101 -5.58 18.68 -12.97
N SER A 102 -6.83 18.27 -13.03
CA SER A 102 -7.86 18.77 -12.13
C SER A 102 -7.84 18.09 -10.76
N CYS A 103 -6.98 17.05 -10.60
CA CYS A 103 -6.85 16.31 -9.36
C CYS A 103 -5.38 16.26 -8.95
N THR A 104 -4.90 17.34 -8.32
CA THR A 104 -3.51 17.41 -7.87
C THR A 104 -3.26 16.50 -6.69
N TYR A 105 -4.24 16.33 -5.84
CA TYR A 105 -4.11 15.52 -4.63
C TYR A 105 -5.34 14.64 -4.43
N PHE A 106 -5.12 13.35 -4.36
CA PHE A 106 -6.14 12.38 -3.98
C PHE A 106 -5.84 11.88 -2.57
N ASP A 107 -6.72 12.18 -1.62
CA ASP A 107 -6.50 11.91 -0.20
C ASP A 107 -6.97 10.52 0.27
N GLY A 108 -7.41 9.69 -0.66
CA GLY A 108 -7.99 8.39 -0.36
C GLY A 108 -9.51 8.36 -0.46
N LYS A 109 -10.14 9.51 -0.54
CA LYS A 109 -11.61 9.66 -0.65
C LYS A 109 -12.00 10.65 -1.72
N THR A 110 -11.40 11.82 -1.73
CA THR A 110 -11.74 12.92 -2.62
C THR A 110 -10.53 13.45 -3.36
N CYS A 111 -10.79 14.16 -4.44
CA CYS A 111 -9.78 14.75 -5.31
C CYS A 111 -9.81 16.26 -5.17
N ARG A 112 -8.63 16.89 -5.11
CA ARG A 112 -8.49 18.35 -5.03
C ARG A 112 -7.60 18.90 -6.10
#